data_df0313a8676961c088c394eb9a40a626
#
_entry.id   df0313a8676961c088c394eb9a40a626
#
_cell.length_a   1.000
_cell.length_b   1.000
_cell.length_c   1.000
_cell.angle_alpha   90.00
_cell.angle_beta   90.00
_cell.angle_gamma   90.00
#
_symmetry.space_group_name_H-M   'P 1'
#
loop_
_entity.id
_entity.type
_entity.pdbx_description
1 polymer ?
#
loop_
_entity_poly.entity_id
_entity_poly.type
_entity_poly.pdbx_seq_one_letter_code
_entity_poly.pdbx_strand_id
1 'polypeptide(L)'
;MDLALATFMSVTRPTFDPFKYSGAWYEVASHKAGFYGFGQYDCMDTRGVYEYNPDRDELDVATQCRHLDGRISGIRGVVKCPLSKTGKAVADCTLRFPTAPYVPPATYRVLDTDYSSYALVEGSSDHSFVQIYSRYPRPGMRFIEDKKRLLSNWGYDPDLIHMTPVTLESDASST
;
A
#
# COMPACT_ATOMS: atom_id res chain seq x y z
N MET A 1 -48.21 24.46 -5.03
CA MET A 1 -47.68 23.09 -4.90
C MET A 1 -46.32 23.07 -5.56
N ASP A 2 -45.28 23.42 -4.80
CA ASP A 2 -43.90 23.44 -5.31
C ASP A 2 -43.27 22.06 -5.13
N LEU A 3 -43.04 21.38 -6.22
CA LEU A 3 -42.21 20.18 -6.22
C LEU A 3 -40.75 20.62 -6.10
N ALA A 4 -40.20 20.51 -4.89
CA ALA A 4 -38.77 20.64 -4.69
C ALA A 4 -38.08 19.48 -5.42
N LEU A 5 -37.37 19.76 -6.52
CA LEU A 5 -36.43 18.84 -7.14
C LEU A 5 -35.29 18.62 -6.16
N ALA A 6 -35.29 17.46 -5.49
CA ALA A 6 -34.14 16.98 -4.75
C ALA A 6 -33.04 16.66 -5.77
N THR A 7 -32.09 17.57 -5.91
CA THR A 7 -30.86 17.33 -6.64
C THR A 7 -30.06 16.26 -5.91
N PHE A 8 -30.15 15.01 -6.37
CA PHE A 8 -29.23 13.97 -5.95
C PHE A 8 -27.82 14.39 -6.42
N MET A 9 -27.06 14.99 -5.52
CA MET A 9 -25.64 15.11 -5.71
C MET A 9 -25.08 13.68 -5.74
N SER A 10 -24.79 13.18 -6.94
CA SER A 10 -24.00 11.99 -7.13
C SER A 10 -22.63 12.27 -6.50
N VAL A 11 -22.38 11.73 -5.32
CA VAL A 11 -21.05 11.71 -4.74
C VAL A 11 -20.21 10.85 -5.65
N THR A 12 -19.53 11.47 -6.60
CA THR A 12 -18.52 10.81 -7.43
C THR A 12 -17.44 10.34 -6.47
N ARG A 13 -17.38 9.02 -6.27
CA ARG A 13 -16.29 8.39 -5.51
C ARG A 13 -14.97 8.77 -6.16
N PRO A 14 -13.95 9.13 -5.38
CA PRO A 14 -12.65 9.40 -5.95
C PRO A 14 -12.18 8.15 -6.70
N THR A 15 -11.93 8.28 -7.99
CA THR A 15 -11.33 7.23 -8.80
C THR A 15 -9.86 7.13 -8.41
N PHE A 16 -9.35 5.92 -8.24
CA PHE A 16 -7.93 5.69 -8.01
C PHE A 16 -7.12 6.21 -9.20
N ASP A 17 -6.08 6.99 -8.91
CA ASP A 17 -5.21 7.58 -9.91
C ASP A 17 -3.84 6.88 -9.85
N PRO A 18 -3.57 5.92 -10.75
CA PRO A 18 -2.32 5.16 -10.74
C PRO A 18 -1.11 6.02 -11.09
N PHE A 19 -1.29 7.11 -11.83
CA PHE A 19 -0.21 8.04 -12.13
C PHE A 19 0.24 8.77 -10.86
N LYS A 20 -0.67 9.27 -10.06
CA LYS A 20 -0.35 9.89 -8.76
C LYS A 20 0.20 8.90 -7.75
N TYR A 21 -0.20 7.62 -7.86
CA TYR A 21 0.29 6.56 -6.99
C TYR A 21 1.73 6.15 -7.31
N SER A 22 2.21 6.43 -8.52
CA SER A 22 3.58 6.13 -8.99
C SER A 22 4.65 6.76 -8.09
N GLY A 23 5.86 6.21 -8.16
CA GLY A 23 7.00 6.61 -7.36
C GLY A 23 7.30 5.65 -6.22
N ALA A 24 8.17 6.06 -5.31
CA ALA A 24 8.60 5.24 -4.18
C ALA A 24 7.58 5.30 -3.03
N TRP A 25 7.35 4.12 -2.44
CA TRP A 25 6.63 3.94 -1.20
C TRP A 25 7.46 3.11 -0.23
N TYR A 26 7.64 3.59 0.99
CA TYR A 26 8.35 2.89 2.07
C TYR A 26 7.32 2.25 3.00
N GLU A 27 7.48 0.95 3.27
CA GLU A 27 6.71 0.31 4.32
C GLU A 27 7.26 0.75 5.67
N VAL A 28 6.41 1.37 6.48
CA VAL A 28 6.81 1.89 7.79
C VAL A 28 6.20 1.11 8.95
N ALA A 29 5.12 0.37 8.69
CA ALA A 29 4.54 -0.60 9.61
C ALA A 29 3.69 -1.60 8.82
N SER A 30 3.52 -2.80 9.37
CA SER A 30 2.73 -3.85 8.74
C SER A 30 2.26 -4.91 9.73
N HIS A 31 1.23 -5.65 9.32
CA HIS A 31 0.87 -6.96 9.84
C HIS A 31 0.91 -7.95 8.68
N LYS A 32 1.71 -9.00 8.79
CA LYS A 32 1.94 -10.00 7.73
C LYS A 32 1.91 -11.41 8.32
N ALA A 33 0.75 -11.83 8.80
CA ALA A 33 0.59 -13.16 9.36
C ALA A 33 0.79 -14.23 8.28
N GLY A 34 1.68 -15.18 8.55
CA GLY A 34 1.90 -16.36 7.70
C GLY A 34 2.64 -16.11 6.38
N PHE A 35 3.24 -14.94 6.18
CA PHE A 35 4.01 -14.65 4.97
C PHE A 35 5.47 -15.10 5.13
N TYR A 36 5.83 -16.22 4.49
CA TYR A 36 7.19 -16.77 4.51
C TYR A 36 8.08 -16.06 3.48
N GLY A 37 9.31 -15.65 3.89
CA GLY A 37 10.34 -15.13 2.99
C GLY A 37 10.36 -13.61 2.79
N PHE A 38 9.25 -12.92 2.94
CA PHE A 38 9.12 -11.47 3.04
C PHE A 38 8.41 -11.12 4.36
N GLY A 39 8.63 -11.96 5.36
CA GLY A 39 7.95 -11.88 6.65
C GLY A 39 8.29 -10.60 7.40
N GLN A 40 7.44 -10.28 8.35
CA GLN A 40 7.48 -9.08 9.15
C GLN A 40 8.79 -8.87 9.91
N TYR A 41 9.53 -9.96 10.18
CA TYR A 41 10.74 -9.93 10.99
C TYR A 41 12.04 -10.06 10.20
N ASP A 42 11.96 -10.37 8.91
CA ASP A 42 13.13 -10.68 8.09
C ASP A 42 13.55 -9.54 7.17
N CYS A 43 12.70 -8.54 6.99
CA CYS A 43 12.91 -7.44 6.06
C CYS A 43 12.99 -6.09 6.76
N MET A 44 14.05 -5.36 6.50
CA MET A 44 14.23 -3.96 6.85
C MET A 44 14.23 -3.12 5.58
N ASP A 45 14.07 -1.81 5.70
CA ASP A 45 14.13 -0.87 4.57
C ASP A 45 13.22 -1.31 3.40
N THR A 46 12.05 -1.89 3.72
CA THR A 46 11.13 -2.39 2.72
C THR A 46 10.55 -1.24 1.92
N ARG A 47 10.66 -1.30 0.60
CA ARG A 47 10.11 -0.31 -0.30
C ARG A 47 9.61 -0.92 -1.60
N GLY A 48 8.64 -0.24 -2.22
CA GLY A 48 8.20 -0.50 -3.58
C GLY A 48 8.35 0.75 -4.43
N VAL A 49 8.87 0.61 -5.65
CA VAL A 49 8.85 1.67 -6.65
C VAL A 49 7.83 1.29 -7.71
N TYR A 50 6.83 2.13 -7.87
CA TYR A 50 5.69 1.92 -8.76
C TYR A 50 5.81 2.84 -9.96
N GLU A 51 5.56 2.31 -11.16
CA GLU A 51 5.56 3.05 -12.41
C GLU A 51 4.31 2.71 -13.21
N TYR A 52 3.48 3.71 -13.46
CA TYR A 52 2.29 3.53 -14.26
C TYR A 52 2.62 3.38 -15.74
N ASN A 53 2.14 2.30 -16.32
CA ASN A 53 2.24 2.04 -17.76
C ASN A 53 0.88 2.31 -18.41
N PRO A 54 0.73 3.44 -19.14
CA PRO A 54 -0.55 3.81 -19.74
C PRO A 54 -0.99 2.88 -20.88
N ASP A 55 -0.05 2.24 -21.58
CA ASP A 55 -0.37 1.34 -22.70
C ASP A 55 -1.06 0.07 -22.22
N ARG A 56 -0.75 -0.39 -21.02
CA ARG A 56 -1.35 -1.58 -20.40
C ARG A 56 -2.37 -1.26 -19.31
N ASP A 57 -2.45 0.02 -18.92
CA ASP A 57 -3.23 0.46 -17.74
C ASP A 57 -2.91 -0.38 -16.50
N GLU A 58 -1.62 -0.48 -16.18
CA GLU A 58 -1.04 -1.26 -15.09
C GLU A 58 0.05 -0.47 -14.38
N LEU A 59 0.31 -0.83 -13.11
CA LEU A 59 1.46 -0.35 -12.36
C LEU A 59 2.53 -1.45 -12.34
N ASP A 60 3.66 -1.19 -12.97
CA ASP A 60 4.85 -2.01 -12.76
C ASP A 60 5.43 -1.68 -11.38
N VAL A 61 5.76 -2.68 -10.58
CA VAL A 61 6.33 -2.50 -9.25
C VAL A 61 7.61 -3.30 -9.07
N ALA A 62 8.63 -2.64 -8.55
CA ALA A 62 9.85 -3.27 -8.05
C ALA A 62 9.89 -3.11 -6.53
N THR A 63 9.72 -4.21 -5.80
CA THR A 63 9.85 -4.23 -4.35
C THR A 63 11.22 -4.73 -3.94
N GLN A 64 11.73 -4.21 -2.85
CA GLN A 64 12.96 -4.70 -2.24
C GLN A 64 12.92 -4.56 -0.72
N CYS A 65 13.71 -5.41 -0.05
CA CYS A 65 14.02 -5.28 1.36
C CYS A 65 15.47 -5.69 1.64
N ARG A 66 15.98 -5.27 2.78
CA ARG A 66 17.27 -5.66 3.33
C ARG A 66 17.06 -6.70 4.42
N HIS A 67 17.79 -7.80 4.36
CA HIS A 67 17.82 -8.81 5.41
C HIS A 67 18.82 -8.44 6.52
N LEU A 68 18.71 -9.10 7.66
CA LEU A 68 19.60 -8.89 8.81
C LEU A 68 21.08 -9.15 8.48
N ASP A 69 21.38 -10.04 7.54
CA ASP A 69 22.73 -10.32 7.04
C ASP A 69 23.25 -9.28 6.01
N GLY A 70 22.48 -8.23 5.76
CA GLY A 70 22.79 -7.17 4.79
C GLY A 70 22.43 -7.49 3.35
N ARG A 71 22.01 -8.71 3.04
CA ARG A 71 21.58 -9.09 1.69
C ARG A 71 20.33 -8.34 1.30
N ILE A 72 20.27 -7.86 0.06
CA ILE A 72 19.07 -7.24 -0.51
C ILE A 72 18.37 -8.28 -1.39
N SER A 73 17.09 -8.46 -1.17
CA SER A 73 16.21 -9.22 -2.04
C SER A 73 15.09 -8.34 -2.59
N GLY A 74 14.54 -8.75 -3.71
CA GLY A 74 13.43 -8.02 -4.33
C GLY A 74 12.69 -8.87 -5.32
N ILE A 75 11.49 -8.44 -5.65
CA ILE A 75 10.63 -9.06 -6.64
C ILE A 75 9.98 -7.98 -7.51
N ARG A 76 9.79 -8.30 -8.79
CA ARG A 76 9.02 -7.47 -9.70
C ARG A 76 7.61 -8.01 -9.81
N GLY A 77 6.65 -7.10 -9.77
CA GLY A 77 5.24 -7.40 -9.90
C GLY A 77 4.55 -6.44 -10.85
N VAL A 78 3.32 -6.77 -11.18
CA VAL A 78 2.40 -5.94 -11.94
C VAL A 78 1.10 -5.83 -11.18
N VAL A 79 0.68 -4.61 -10.90
CA VAL A 79 -0.57 -4.29 -10.20
C VAL A 79 -1.59 -3.79 -11.20
N LYS A 80 -2.72 -4.49 -11.31
CA LYS A 80 -3.87 -4.12 -12.14
C LYS A 80 -5.00 -3.65 -11.24
N CYS A 81 -5.46 -2.43 -11.46
CA CYS A 81 -6.44 -1.77 -10.59
C CYS A 81 -7.74 -1.46 -11.33
N PRO A 82 -8.73 -2.36 -11.34
CA PRO A 82 -10.08 -1.98 -11.74
C PRO A 82 -10.68 -1.04 -10.69
N LEU A 83 -11.68 -0.27 -11.07
CA LEU A 83 -12.43 0.58 -10.15
C LEU A 83 -13.01 -0.26 -9.00
N SER A 84 -12.86 0.23 -7.77
CA SER A 84 -13.45 -0.43 -6.60
C SER A 84 -14.96 -0.51 -6.71
N LYS A 85 -15.50 -1.72 -6.54
CA LYS A 85 -16.94 -2.00 -6.53
C LYS A 85 -17.52 -2.01 -5.11
N THR A 86 -16.67 -2.18 -4.10
CA THR A 86 -17.12 -2.41 -2.72
C THR A 86 -17.44 -1.13 -1.95
N GLY A 87 -16.97 0.01 -2.42
CA GLY A 87 -17.13 1.28 -1.74
C GLY A 87 -16.29 1.48 -0.47
N LYS A 88 -15.51 0.47 -0.08
CA LYS A 88 -14.65 0.49 1.10
C LYS A 88 -13.18 0.73 0.78
N ALA A 89 -12.74 0.36 -0.41
CA ALA A 89 -11.38 0.57 -0.89
C ALA A 89 -11.34 1.65 -1.96
N VAL A 90 -10.24 2.36 -2.06
CA VAL A 90 -9.99 3.32 -3.16
C VAL A 90 -9.76 2.55 -4.46
N ALA A 91 -9.07 1.40 -4.38
CA ALA A 91 -8.86 0.50 -5.50
C ALA A 91 -8.79 -0.96 -5.05
N ASP A 92 -9.46 -1.85 -5.79
CA ASP A 92 -9.38 -3.30 -5.64
C ASP A 92 -8.47 -3.85 -6.74
N CYS A 93 -7.16 -3.86 -6.48
CA CYS A 93 -6.17 -4.30 -7.45
C CYS A 93 -5.81 -5.78 -7.26
N THR A 94 -5.17 -6.32 -8.29
CA THR A 94 -4.55 -7.65 -8.27
C THR A 94 -3.06 -7.50 -8.56
N LEU A 95 -2.22 -8.13 -7.73
CA LEU A 95 -0.77 -8.18 -7.91
C LEU A 95 -0.41 -9.52 -8.55
N ARG A 96 0.32 -9.48 -9.66
CA ARG A 96 0.88 -10.65 -10.35
C ARG A 96 2.40 -10.57 -10.40
N PHE A 97 3.05 -11.71 -10.50
CA PHE A 97 4.50 -11.83 -10.57
C PHE A 97 4.91 -12.46 -11.90
N PRO A 98 5.15 -11.67 -12.97
CA PRO A 98 5.45 -12.21 -14.31
C PRO A 98 6.68 -13.10 -14.36
N THR A 99 7.69 -12.86 -13.49
CA THR A 99 8.90 -13.68 -13.39
C THR A 99 8.73 -14.95 -12.55
N ALA A 100 7.58 -15.09 -11.88
CA ALA A 100 7.23 -16.24 -11.05
C ALA A 100 5.77 -16.66 -11.34
N PRO A 101 5.46 -17.13 -12.57
CA PRO A 101 4.08 -17.37 -12.99
C PRO A 101 3.39 -18.52 -12.24
N TYR A 102 4.15 -19.31 -11.50
CA TYR A 102 3.65 -20.35 -10.59
C TYR A 102 3.11 -19.77 -9.25
N VAL A 103 3.39 -18.50 -8.96
CA VAL A 103 2.82 -17.81 -7.80
C VAL A 103 1.44 -17.29 -8.17
N PRO A 104 0.37 -17.69 -7.44
CA PRO A 104 -0.97 -17.19 -7.71
C PRO A 104 -1.05 -15.66 -7.60
N PRO A 105 -1.96 -15.02 -8.36
CA PRO A 105 -2.23 -13.60 -8.17
C PRO A 105 -2.65 -13.31 -6.71
N ALA A 106 -2.13 -12.24 -6.16
CA ALA A 106 -2.42 -11.78 -4.81
C ALA A 106 -3.36 -10.58 -4.82
N THR A 107 -4.12 -10.42 -3.74
CA THR A 107 -4.88 -9.20 -3.48
C THR A 107 -3.92 -8.03 -3.26
N TYR A 108 -4.24 -6.89 -3.84
CA TYR A 108 -3.58 -5.62 -3.60
C TYR A 108 -4.65 -4.54 -3.54
N ARG A 109 -5.18 -4.30 -2.35
CA ARG A 109 -6.28 -3.37 -2.18
C ARG A 109 -5.80 -2.10 -1.51
N VAL A 110 -5.93 -0.97 -2.19
CA VAL A 110 -5.66 0.34 -1.60
C VAL A 110 -6.89 0.78 -0.84
N LEU A 111 -6.82 0.75 0.49
CA LEU A 111 -7.91 1.09 1.39
C LEU A 111 -8.09 2.61 1.48
N ASP A 112 -6.98 3.33 1.54
CA ASP A 112 -6.95 4.78 1.64
C ASP A 112 -5.58 5.32 1.22
N THR A 113 -5.55 6.51 0.61
CA THR A 113 -4.32 7.21 0.22
C THR A 113 -4.59 8.68 -0.08
N ASP A 114 -3.64 9.54 0.26
CA ASP A 114 -3.58 10.92 -0.21
C ASP A 114 -2.59 11.10 -1.38
N TYR A 115 -1.97 10.00 -1.84
CA TYR A 115 -0.94 9.94 -2.89
C TYR A 115 0.38 10.65 -2.56
N SER A 116 0.39 11.62 -1.66
CA SER A 116 1.51 12.52 -1.37
C SER A 116 2.26 12.18 -0.09
N SER A 117 1.62 11.52 0.87
CA SER A 117 2.25 11.19 2.15
C SER A 117 2.08 9.73 2.55
N TYR A 118 0.91 9.11 2.32
CA TYR A 118 0.64 7.74 2.75
C TYR A 118 -0.22 6.92 1.79
N ALA A 119 -0.14 5.60 1.96
CA ALA A 119 -1.11 4.64 1.45
C ALA A 119 -1.32 3.50 2.47
N LEU A 120 -2.57 3.06 2.62
CA LEU A 120 -2.95 1.90 3.41
C LEU A 120 -3.32 0.78 2.44
N VAL A 121 -2.57 -0.31 2.48
CA VAL A 121 -2.70 -1.39 1.49
C VAL A 121 -2.98 -2.71 2.18
N GLU A 122 -4.05 -3.37 1.75
CA GLU A 122 -4.44 -4.70 2.19
C GLU A 122 -3.98 -5.74 1.17
N GLY A 123 -3.31 -6.79 1.65
CA GLY A 123 -2.83 -7.91 0.83
C GLY A 123 -3.65 -9.18 0.97
N SER A 124 -4.67 -9.19 1.83
CA SER A 124 -5.56 -10.32 2.05
C SER A 124 -6.95 -9.86 2.47
N SER A 125 -7.98 -10.64 2.18
CA SER A 125 -9.36 -10.33 2.55
C SER A 125 -9.75 -10.73 3.97
N ASP A 126 -8.87 -11.44 4.68
CA ASP A 126 -9.08 -11.97 6.04
C ASP A 126 -8.37 -11.16 7.13
N HIS A 127 -7.91 -9.94 6.81
CA HIS A 127 -7.14 -9.06 7.67
C HIS A 127 -5.77 -9.61 8.13
N SER A 128 -5.26 -10.66 7.51
CA SER A 128 -3.96 -11.24 7.83
C SER A 128 -2.77 -10.50 7.23
N PHE A 129 -3.02 -9.56 6.31
CA PHE A 129 -1.97 -8.81 5.65
C PHE A 129 -2.39 -7.36 5.38
N VAL A 130 -1.70 -6.42 6.02
CA VAL A 130 -1.86 -4.98 5.76
C VAL A 130 -0.51 -4.27 5.89
N GLN A 131 -0.32 -3.24 5.08
CA GLN A 131 0.87 -2.40 5.07
C GLN A 131 0.50 -0.92 5.20
N ILE A 132 1.26 -0.20 6.01
CA ILE A 132 1.25 1.26 6.06
C ILE A 132 2.46 1.73 5.25
N TYR A 133 2.18 2.37 4.14
CA TYR A 133 3.19 3.01 3.30
C TYR A 133 3.30 4.50 3.59
N SER A 134 4.51 5.01 3.47
CA SER A 134 4.83 6.43 3.52
C SER A 134 5.71 6.81 2.32
N ARG A 135 5.61 8.07 1.88
CA ARG A 135 6.58 8.63 0.92
C ARG A 135 7.95 8.89 1.55
N TYR A 136 8.02 8.87 2.87
CA TYR A 136 9.25 9.10 3.63
C TYR A 136 9.62 7.86 4.43
N PRO A 137 10.90 7.45 4.47
CA PRO A 137 11.32 6.25 5.19
C PRO A 137 11.13 6.37 6.71
N ARG A 138 11.12 7.59 7.25
CA ARG A 138 10.96 7.86 8.69
C ARG A 138 9.94 8.98 8.94
N PRO A 139 8.63 8.68 8.79
CA PRO A 139 7.60 9.72 8.95
C PRO A 139 7.33 10.11 10.41
N GLY A 140 7.91 9.37 11.38
CA GLY A 140 7.70 9.57 12.81
C GLY A 140 6.58 8.72 13.41
N MET A 141 6.66 8.51 14.74
CA MET A 141 5.72 7.64 15.48
C MET A 141 4.28 8.14 15.40
N ARG A 142 4.06 9.44 15.51
CA ARG A 142 2.72 10.01 15.46
C ARG A 142 2.01 9.68 14.13
N PHE A 143 2.74 9.76 13.03
CA PHE A 143 2.20 9.38 11.72
C PHE A 143 1.75 7.92 11.71
N ILE A 144 2.58 7.01 12.21
CA ILE A 144 2.30 5.57 12.22
C ILE A 144 1.06 5.29 13.10
N GLU A 145 1.00 5.85 14.30
CA GLU A 145 -0.15 5.67 15.21
C GLU A 145 -1.45 6.24 14.63
N ASP A 146 -1.40 7.37 13.93
CA ASP A 146 -2.57 7.91 13.23
C ASP A 146 -3.06 6.97 12.12
N LYS A 147 -2.15 6.33 11.37
CA LYS A 147 -2.52 5.38 10.32
C LYS A 147 -3.01 4.04 10.88
N LYS A 148 -2.45 3.56 11.97
CA LYS A 148 -2.97 2.39 12.71
C LYS A 148 -4.41 2.64 13.18
N ARG A 149 -4.70 3.85 13.66
CA ARG A 149 -6.06 4.25 14.06
C ARG A 149 -7.02 4.28 12.87
N LEU A 150 -6.59 4.75 11.70
CA LEU A 150 -7.41 4.68 10.50
C LEU A 150 -7.71 3.23 10.10
N LEU A 151 -6.72 2.33 10.19
CA LEU A 151 -6.90 0.93 9.87
C LEU A 151 -7.86 0.22 10.83
N SER A 152 -8.00 0.67 12.08
CA SER A 152 -8.99 0.11 13.00
C SER A 152 -10.43 0.33 12.50
N ASN A 153 -10.70 1.38 11.74
CA ASN A 153 -12.00 1.61 11.10
C ASN A 153 -12.30 0.59 9.98
N TRP A 154 -11.25 -0.07 9.48
CA TRP A 154 -11.33 -1.16 8.49
C TRP A 154 -11.36 -2.55 9.13
N GLY A 155 -11.36 -2.63 10.48
CA GLY A 155 -11.43 -3.88 11.23
C GLY A 155 -10.07 -4.48 11.58
N TYR A 156 -8.96 -3.76 11.36
CA TYR A 156 -7.63 -4.21 11.78
C TYR A 156 -7.40 -3.94 13.27
N ASP A 157 -6.74 -4.90 13.93
CA ASP A 157 -6.25 -4.71 15.29
C ASP A 157 -4.93 -3.91 15.26
N PRO A 158 -4.90 -2.68 15.82
CA PRO A 158 -3.69 -1.86 15.83
C PRO A 158 -2.50 -2.51 16.55
N ASP A 159 -2.75 -3.38 17.54
CA ASP A 159 -1.71 -4.04 18.33
C ASP A 159 -0.96 -5.11 17.53
N LEU A 160 -1.57 -5.63 16.45
CA LEU A 160 -0.94 -6.57 15.54
C LEU A 160 -0.10 -5.89 14.45
N ILE A 161 -0.19 -4.57 14.31
CA ILE A 161 0.57 -3.82 13.30
C ILE A 161 1.87 -3.33 13.93
N HIS A 162 2.99 -3.90 13.47
CA HIS A 162 4.32 -3.60 13.99
C HIS A 162 5.12 -2.70 13.04
N MET A 163 5.99 -1.89 13.62
CA MET A 163 6.89 -1.05 12.83
C MET A 163 7.83 -1.91 11.99
N THR A 164 7.97 -1.54 10.72
CA THR A 164 9.02 -2.08 9.85
C THR A 164 10.34 -1.41 10.21
N PRO A 165 11.41 -2.17 10.51
CA PRO A 165 12.71 -1.58 10.81
C PRO A 165 13.25 -0.79 9.61
N VAL A 166 13.74 0.42 9.86
CA VAL A 166 14.31 1.31 8.86
C VAL A 166 15.70 1.73 9.29
N THR A 167 16.71 1.38 8.48
CA THR A 167 18.12 1.74 8.70
C THR A 167 18.54 2.93 7.84
N LEU A 168 17.77 3.26 6.77
CA LEU A 168 18.03 4.40 5.90
C LEU A 168 17.96 5.70 6.72
N GLU A 169 19.00 6.52 6.60
CA GLU A 169 18.96 7.86 7.15
C GLU A 169 17.89 8.69 6.43
N SER A 170 17.20 9.54 7.16
CA SER A 170 16.34 10.53 6.51
C SER A 170 17.24 11.44 5.67
N ASP A 171 16.96 11.59 4.38
CA ASP A 171 17.54 12.66 3.55
C ASP A 171 17.07 14.02 4.06
N ALA A 172 17.48 14.36 5.26
CA ALA A 172 17.32 15.68 5.87
C ALA A 172 18.65 16.41 5.73
N SER A 173 19.05 16.70 4.49
CA SER A 173 19.99 17.81 4.22
C SER A 173 20.07 18.06 2.71
N SER A 174 19.19 18.89 2.21
CA SER A 174 19.54 19.85 1.18
C SER A 174 18.79 21.13 1.50
N THR A 175 19.49 21.94 2.28
CA THR A 175 19.26 23.39 2.35
C THR A 175 19.32 24.01 0.97
#